data_66c25a7e0d46fb7b15ceb50e1792e86c
#
_entry.id   66c25a7e0d46fb7b15ceb50e1792e86c
#
_cell.length_a   1.000
_cell.length_b   1.000
_cell.length_c   1.000
_cell.angle_alpha   90.00
_cell.angle_beta   90.00
_cell.angle_gamma   90.00
#
_symmetry.space_group_name_H-M   'P 1'
#
loop_
_entity.id
_entity.type
_entity.pdbx_description
1 polymer ?
#
loop_
_entity_poly.entity_id
_entity_poly.type
_entity_poly.pdbx_seq_one_letter_code
_entity_poly.pdbx_strand_id
1 'polypeptide(L)'
;VYFLSRPRRFGKSLLVSTIKYYFEGRHDLFKGLKIESLEKKWETYPVFEIDFNGSNYTEADALEQTLNGYLIKWEQQYGVKPATDQPGRRLADVLHQAHVQTGKTCVVLVDEYDKPMLDAMDTGLKTRVGDNEMLIEDHNRETLKAFYSVFKLADADLRFVFLTGVTKFAQVSVFSGFNNAQDISMSPRFDAICGITTEELNSVFAPAIEELANANAVSVAETKSQLKQRYDGYHFSKGMTDIYNPFSLLNTFKS
;
A
#
# COMPACT_ATOMS: atom_id res chain seq x y z
N VAL A 1 -6.78 8.01 8.33
CA VAL A 1 -5.55 7.40 7.78
C VAL A 1 -5.48 5.95 8.21
N TYR A 2 -5.30 5.03 7.27
CA TYR A 2 -5.16 3.59 7.52
C TYR A 2 -3.78 3.11 7.11
N PHE A 3 -3.25 2.20 7.88
CA PHE A 3 -1.96 1.59 7.63
C PHE A 3 -2.08 0.06 7.63
N LEU A 4 -1.47 -0.60 6.62
CA LEU A 4 -1.41 -2.05 6.50
C LEU A 4 0.00 -2.53 6.25
N SER A 5 0.53 -3.34 7.16
CA SER A 5 1.76 -4.12 6.96
C SER A 5 1.41 -5.56 6.62
N ARG A 6 2.00 -6.07 5.55
CA ARG A 6 1.98 -7.50 5.16
C ARG A 6 3.34 -7.88 4.59
N PRO A 7 3.76 -9.13 4.73
CA PRO A 7 4.98 -9.61 4.09
C PRO A 7 4.98 -9.38 2.58
N ARG A 8 6.15 -9.47 1.97
CA ARG A 8 6.27 -9.41 0.51
C ARG A 8 5.43 -10.49 -0.16
N ARG A 9 4.89 -10.17 -1.35
CA ARG A 9 4.10 -11.09 -2.20
C ARG A 9 2.71 -11.46 -1.65
N PHE A 10 2.20 -10.68 -0.69
CA PHE A 10 0.82 -10.82 -0.17
C PHE A 10 -0.24 -10.05 -0.96
N GLY A 11 0.13 -9.35 -2.04
CA GLY A 11 -0.84 -8.63 -2.86
C GLY A 11 -1.18 -7.21 -2.38
N LYS A 12 -0.30 -6.56 -1.58
CA LYS A 12 -0.48 -5.17 -1.13
C LYS A 12 -0.72 -4.20 -2.29
N SER A 13 0.14 -4.24 -3.31
CA SER A 13 0.02 -3.37 -4.49
C SER A 13 -1.27 -3.63 -5.28
N LEU A 14 -1.74 -4.89 -5.32
CA LEU A 14 -3.05 -5.22 -5.89
C LEU A 14 -4.19 -4.59 -5.08
N LEU A 15 -4.09 -4.60 -3.75
CA LEU A 15 -5.07 -3.94 -2.89
C LEU A 15 -5.06 -2.42 -3.11
N VAL A 16 -3.87 -1.80 -3.19
CA VAL A 16 -3.73 -0.35 -3.48
C VAL A 16 -4.40 -0.02 -4.81
N SER A 17 -4.11 -0.75 -5.88
CA SER A 17 -4.74 -0.54 -7.19
C SER A 17 -6.25 -0.80 -7.17
N THR A 18 -6.72 -1.79 -6.40
CA THR A 18 -8.15 -2.07 -6.23
C THR A 18 -8.86 -0.90 -5.55
N ILE A 19 -8.28 -0.35 -4.47
CA ILE A 19 -8.82 0.83 -3.78
C ILE A 19 -8.81 2.05 -4.71
N LYS A 20 -7.74 2.24 -5.48
CA LYS A 20 -7.66 3.30 -6.49
C LYS A 20 -8.83 3.23 -7.47
N TYR A 21 -9.01 2.10 -8.14
CA TYR A 21 -10.08 1.95 -9.12
C TYR A 21 -11.48 2.05 -8.51
N TYR A 22 -11.66 1.65 -7.27
CA TYR A 22 -12.91 1.88 -6.54
C TYR A 22 -13.20 3.38 -6.41
N PHE A 23 -12.23 4.17 -5.95
CA PHE A 23 -12.41 5.62 -5.79
C PHE A 23 -12.38 6.40 -7.12
N GLU A 24 -11.85 5.83 -8.19
CA GLU A 24 -11.99 6.34 -9.55
C GLU A 24 -13.35 6.00 -10.19
N GLY A 25 -14.23 5.28 -9.48
CA GLY A 25 -15.56 4.91 -9.95
C GLY A 25 -15.56 3.86 -11.07
N ARG A 26 -14.50 3.06 -11.19
CA ARG A 26 -14.33 2.03 -12.25
C ARG A 26 -15.18 0.79 -11.98
N HIS A 27 -16.52 0.97 -11.96
CA HIS A 27 -17.48 -0.12 -11.75
C HIS A 27 -17.25 -1.33 -12.67
N ASP A 28 -16.79 -1.07 -13.90
CA ASP A 28 -16.49 -2.09 -14.90
C ASP A 28 -15.50 -3.17 -14.40
N LEU A 29 -14.57 -2.82 -13.51
CA LEU A 29 -13.57 -3.72 -12.95
C LEU A 29 -14.08 -4.57 -11.78
N PHE A 30 -15.25 -4.24 -11.23
CA PHE A 30 -15.81 -4.89 -10.05
C PHE A 30 -17.01 -5.79 -10.35
N LYS A 31 -17.32 -6.02 -11.64
CA LYS A 31 -18.41 -6.89 -12.06
C LYS A 31 -18.22 -8.31 -11.55
N GLY A 32 -19.29 -8.87 -10.99
CA GLY A 32 -19.28 -10.20 -10.39
C GLY A 32 -18.65 -10.30 -9.00
N LEU A 33 -18.09 -9.20 -8.47
CA LEU A 33 -17.57 -9.17 -7.12
C LEU A 33 -18.65 -8.74 -6.13
N LYS A 34 -18.54 -9.18 -4.86
CA LYS A 34 -19.50 -8.88 -3.80
C LYS A 34 -19.77 -7.38 -3.64
N ILE A 35 -18.77 -6.53 -3.85
CA ILE A 35 -18.88 -5.08 -3.74
C ILE A 35 -19.87 -4.49 -4.76
N GLU A 36 -20.06 -5.10 -5.93
CA GLU A 36 -21.02 -4.65 -6.93
C GLU A 36 -22.45 -4.61 -6.39
N SER A 37 -22.78 -5.55 -5.50
CA SER A 37 -24.09 -5.59 -4.85
C SER A 37 -24.22 -4.61 -3.69
N LEU A 38 -23.12 -4.24 -3.05
CA LEU A 38 -23.06 -3.40 -1.85
C LEU A 38 -22.97 -1.92 -2.18
N GLU A 39 -22.15 -1.55 -3.19
CA GLU A 39 -21.96 -0.17 -3.61
C GLU A 39 -22.97 0.22 -4.70
N LYS A 40 -23.65 1.33 -4.51
CA LYS A 40 -24.72 1.78 -5.43
C LYS A 40 -24.37 3.06 -6.18
N LYS A 41 -23.46 3.87 -5.65
CA LYS A 41 -23.21 5.20 -6.20
C LYS A 41 -21.99 5.29 -7.11
N TRP A 42 -20.97 4.49 -6.85
CA TRP A 42 -19.70 4.48 -7.60
C TRP A 42 -19.15 5.90 -7.87
N GLU A 43 -19.11 6.70 -6.81
CA GLU A 43 -18.66 8.09 -6.91
C GLU A 43 -17.18 8.17 -7.28
N THR A 44 -16.83 9.16 -8.08
CA THR A 44 -15.44 9.43 -8.48
C THR A 44 -14.81 10.47 -7.56
N TYR A 45 -13.60 10.22 -7.11
CA TYR A 45 -12.79 11.10 -6.28
C TYR A 45 -11.43 11.37 -6.92
N PRO A 46 -10.77 12.51 -6.64
CA PRO A 46 -9.37 12.70 -6.99
C PRO A 46 -8.50 11.68 -6.23
N VAL A 47 -7.71 10.87 -6.95
CA VAL A 47 -6.84 9.84 -6.36
C VAL A 47 -5.39 10.20 -6.63
N PHE A 48 -4.59 10.25 -5.57
CA PHE A 48 -3.17 10.51 -5.55
C PHE A 48 -2.44 9.25 -5.10
N GLU A 49 -1.77 8.59 -6.02
CA GLU A 49 -1.05 7.35 -5.76
C GLU A 49 0.46 7.59 -5.80
N ILE A 50 1.15 7.18 -4.75
CA ILE A 50 2.61 7.16 -4.64
C ILE A 50 3.04 5.70 -4.51
N ASP A 51 3.89 5.26 -5.41
CA ASP A 51 4.56 3.96 -5.34
C ASP A 51 6.07 4.21 -5.20
N PHE A 52 6.64 3.77 -4.09
CA PHE A 52 8.08 3.89 -3.85
C PHE A 52 8.90 2.76 -4.48
N ASN A 53 8.30 1.88 -5.27
CA ASN A 53 9.06 0.94 -6.08
C ASN A 53 9.76 1.64 -7.25
N GLY A 54 10.83 1.03 -7.73
CA GLY A 54 11.51 1.47 -8.96
C GLY A 54 12.64 2.49 -8.79
N SER A 55 12.87 3.03 -7.58
CA SER A 55 14.01 3.90 -7.27
C SER A 55 14.99 3.22 -6.33
N ASN A 56 16.25 3.65 -6.39
CA ASN A 56 17.32 3.23 -5.49
C ASN A 56 17.52 4.29 -4.39
N TYR A 57 16.97 4.07 -3.23
CA TYR A 57 16.98 5.04 -2.12
C TYR A 57 18.27 5.01 -1.28
N THR A 58 19.31 4.34 -1.74
CA THR A 58 20.68 4.52 -1.24
C THR A 58 21.37 5.75 -1.84
N GLU A 59 20.81 6.34 -2.88
CA GLU A 59 21.23 7.60 -3.45
C GLU A 59 20.61 8.78 -2.70
N ALA A 60 21.41 9.79 -2.42
CA ALA A 60 21.08 10.86 -1.46
C ALA A 60 19.81 11.66 -1.81
N ASP A 61 19.55 11.88 -3.08
CA ASP A 61 18.45 12.71 -3.60
C ASP A 61 17.31 11.90 -4.25
N ALA A 62 17.41 10.57 -4.23
CA ALA A 62 16.44 9.70 -4.92
C ALA A 62 15.02 9.85 -4.37
N LEU A 63 14.87 10.05 -3.06
CA LEU A 63 13.58 10.25 -2.42
C LEU A 63 12.95 11.57 -2.84
N GLU A 64 13.72 12.66 -2.77
CA GLU A 64 13.27 13.99 -3.19
C GLU A 64 12.90 14.02 -4.67
N GLN A 65 13.70 13.39 -5.52
CA GLN A 65 13.40 13.28 -6.95
C GLN A 65 12.11 12.50 -7.20
N THR A 66 11.90 11.39 -6.49
CA THR A 66 10.67 10.60 -6.59
C THR A 66 9.44 11.42 -6.19
N LEU A 67 9.48 12.07 -5.03
CA LEU A 67 8.39 12.92 -4.55
C LEU A 67 8.14 14.10 -5.50
N ASN A 68 9.20 14.74 -5.98
CA ASN A 68 9.10 15.85 -6.91
C ASN A 68 8.48 15.45 -8.25
N GLY A 69 8.80 14.26 -8.75
CA GLY A 69 8.20 13.72 -9.96
C GLY A 69 6.67 13.57 -9.87
N TYR A 70 6.15 13.07 -8.74
CA TYR A 70 4.71 13.02 -8.47
C TYR A 70 4.10 14.42 -8.36
N LEU A 71 4.73 15.30 -7.60
CA LEU A 71 4.22 16.65 -7.36
C LEU A 71 4.12 17.45 -8.66
N ILE A 72 5.14 17.47 -9.51
CA ILE A 72 5.12 18.15 -10.81
C ILE A 72 3.94 17.67 -11.66
N LYS A 73 3.72 16.36 -11.73
CA LYS A 73 2.61 15.78 -12.47
C LYS A 73 1.26 16.29 -11.97
N TRP A 74 1.06 16.29 -10.67
CA TRP A 74 -0.21 16.73 -10.06
C TRP A 74 -0.39 18.25 -10.11
N GLU A 75 0.68 19.03 -9.94
CA GLU A 75 0.67 20.48 -10.12
C GLU A 75 0.24 20.87 -11.52
N GLN A 76 0.76 20.16 -12.54
CA GLN A 76 0.33 20.35 -13.93
C GLN A 76 -1.13 19.96 -14.13
N GLN A 77 -1.56 18.84 -13.56
CA GLN A 77 -2.91 18.32 -13.68
C GLN A 77 -3.95 19.30 -13.10
N TYR A 78 -3.65 19.92 -11.95
CA TYR A 78 -4.58 20.81 -11.24
C TYR A 78 -4.24 22.29 -11.39
N GLY A 79 -3.27 22.64 -12.22
CA GLY A 79 -2.90 24.04 -12.49
C GLY A 79 -2.30 24.77 -11.29
N VAL A 80 -1.66 24.04 -10.37
CA VAL A 80 -1.00 24.62 -9.19
C VAL A 80 0.38 25.14 -9.57
N LYS A 81 0.69 26.37 -9.14
CA LYS A 81 2.04 26.92 -9.21
C LYS A 81 2.62 26.88 -7.80
N PRO A 82 3.66 26.06 -7.57
CA PRO A 82 4.22 25.92 -6.22
C PRO A 82 4.80 27.25 -5.73
N ALA A 83 4.46 27.62 -4.50
CA ALA A 83 5.01 28.80 -3.82
C ALA A 83 6.26 28.45 -2.97
N THR A 84 6.62 27.17 -2.90
CA THR A 84 7.72 26.63 -2.09
C THR A 84 8.27 25.36 -2.69
N ASP A 85 9.50 25.02 -2.37
CA ASP A 85 10.14 23.76 -2.76
C ASP A 85 9.85 22.62 -1.75
N GLN A 86 9.17 22.89 -0.64
CA GLN A 86 8.87 21.90 0.40
C GLN A 86 7.82 20.89 -0.10
N PRO A 87 8.15 19.59 -0.28
CA PRO A 87 7.24 18.61 -0.91
C PRO A 87 5.90 18.46 -0.18
N GLY A 88 5.91 18.51 1.15
CA GLY A 88 4.68 18.41 1.93
C GLY A 88 3.72 19.58 1.70
N ARG A 89 4.22 20.82 1.63
CA ARG A 89 3.38 21.99 1.33
C ARG A 89 2.84 21.96 -0.09
N ARG A 90 3.67 21.59 -1.05
CA ARG A 90 3.25 21.43 -2.45
C ARG A 90 2.13 20.41 -2.57
N LEU A 91 2.23 19.27 -1.82
CA LEU A 91 1.15 18.29 -1.77
C LEU A 91 -0.14 18.88 -1.17
N ALA A 92 -0.06 19.65 -0.08
CA ALA A 92 -1.24 20.29 0.49
C ALA A 92 -1.95 21.21 -0.51
N ASP A 93 -1.18 22.02 -1.24
CA ASP A 93 -1.72 22.95 -2.24
C ASP A 93 -2.41 22.19 -3.39
N VAL A 94 -1.82 21.09 -3.84
CA VAL A 94 -2.40 20.21 -4.86
C VAL A 94 -3.69 19.56 -4.37
N LEU A 95 -3.72 19.01 -3.16
CA LEU A 95 -4.91 18.39 -2.57
C LEU A 95 -6.05 19.41 -2.44
N HIS A 96 -5.74 20.60 -1.91
CA HIS A 96 -6.71 21.67 -1.81
C HIS A 96 -7.28 22.07 -3.18
N GLN A 97 -6.42 22.29 -4.15
CA GLN A 97 -6.85 22.69 -5.50
C GLN A 97 -7.70 21.59 -6.20
N ALA A 98 -7.33 20.33 -6.01
CA ALA A 98 -8.12 19.20 -6.53
C ALA A 98 -9.50 19.14 -5.89
N HIS A 99 -9.59 19.34 -4.57
CA HIS A 99 -10.86 19.41 -3.84
C HIS A 99 -11.73 20.58 -4.33
N VAL A 100 -11.16 21.77 -4.46
CA VAL A 100 -11.89 22.95 -4.97
C VAL A 100 -12.41 22.72 -6.39
N GLN A 101 -11.58 22.18 -7.29
CA GLN A 101 -11.98 21.98 -8.70
C GLN A 101 -13.04 20.90 -8.89
N THR A 102 -12.97 19.83 -8.09
CA THR A 102 -13.85 18.67 -8.27
C THR A 102 -15.07 18.69 -7.35
N GLY A 103 -15.05 19.50 -6.30
CA GLY A 103 -16.04 19.48 -5.22
C GLY A 103 -15.99 18.18 -4.39
N LYS A 104 -14.94 17.38 -4.53
CA LYS A 104 -14.74 16.09 -3.85
C LYS A 104 -13.43 16.08 -3.10
N THR A 105 -13.45 15.62 -1.86
CA THR A 105 -12.23 15.39 -1.05
C THR A 105 -11.35 14.31 -1.67
N CYS A 106 -10.05 14.37 -1.41
CA CYS A 106 -9.02 13.60 -2.08
C CYS A 106 -8.76 12.25 -1.41
N VAL A 107 -8.34 11.28 -2.20
CA VAL A 107 -7.85 9.98 -1.76
C VAL A 107 -6.35 9.92 -1.98
N VAL A 108 -5.58 9.54 -0.96
CA VAL A 108 -4.13 9.35 -1.05
C VAL A 108 -3.78 7.92 -0.76
N LEU A 109 -3.08 7.29 -1.68
CA LEU A 109 -2.64 5.89 -1.59
C LEU A 109 -1.12 5.85 -1.68
N VAL A 110 -0.47 5.15 -0.75
CA VAL A 110 0.99 5.01 -0.73
C VAL A 110 1.35 3.54 -0.64
N ASP A 111 2.03 3.03 -1.66
CA ASP A 111 2.57 1.68 -1.65
C ASP A 111 4.06 1.68 -1.29
N GLU A 112 4.48 0.69 -0.50
CA GLU A 112 5.86 0.49 -0.02
C GLU A 112 6.43 1.73 0.70
N TYR A 113 5.63 2.36 1.59
CA TYR A 113 5.96 3.60 2.29
C TYR A 113 7.30 3.55 3.03
N ASP A 114 7.73 2.38 3.46
CA ASP A 114 8.94 2.12 4.24
C ASP A 114 10.18 1.81 3.36
N LYS A 115 10.00 1.61 2.06
CA LYS A 115 11.08 1.27 1.15
C LYS A 115 12.24 2.28 1.13
N PRO A 116 12.01 3.61 1.14
CA PRO A 116 13.14 4.57 1.16
C PRO A 116 14.03 4.45 2.40
N MET A 117 13.48 3.99 3.51
CA MET A 117 14.26 3.74 4.73
C MET A 117 14.91 2.36 4.69
N LEU A 118 14.16 1.33 4.26
CA LEU A 118 14.65 -0.05 4.22
C LEU A 118 15.82 -0.24 3.26
N ASP A 119 15.81 0.44 2.11
CA ASP A 119 16.91 0.35 1.13
C ASP A 119 18.21 0.96 1.68
N ALA A 120 18.12 2.00 2.51
CA ALA A 120 19.27 2.69 3.10
C ALA A 120 19.68 2.12 4.47
N MET A 121 18.85 1.28 5.08
CA MET A 121 19.07 0.73 6.43
C MET A 121 20.38 -0.07 6.49
N ASP A 122 21.14 0.16 7.56
CA ASP A 122 22.41 -0.53 7.85
C ASP A 122 23.49 -0.44 6.76
N THR A 123 23.32 0.42 5.74
CA THR A 123 24.32 0.61 4.69
C THR A 123 25.52 1.44 5.13
N GLY A 124 25.36 2.25 6.18
CA GLY A 124 26.35 3.22 6.62
C GLY A 124 26.61 4.37 5.63
N LEU A 125 25.85 4.45 4.55
CA LEU A 125 25.97 5.51 3.54
C LEU A 125 25.54 6.85 4.12
N LYS A 126 26.24 7.90 3.76
CA LYS A 126 26.02 9.26 4.25
C LYS A 126 25.75 10.23 3.12
N THR A 127 25.02 11.26 3.45
CA THR A 127 24.78 12.44 2.59
C THR A 127 25.10 13.73 3.34
N ARG A 128 25.26 14.81 2.62
CA ARG A 128 25.49 16.13 3.18
C ARG A 128 24.18 16.92 3.12
N VAL A 129 23.72 17.42 4.28
CA VAL A 129 22.55 18.28 4.40
C VAL A 129 23.01 19.62 5.01
N GLY A 130 23.14 20.66 4.18
CA GLY A 130 23.81 21.91 4.57
C GLY A 130 25.28 21.62 4.92
N ASP A 131 25.68 22.06 6.11
CA ASP A 131 27.06 21.88 6.63
C ASP A 131 27.24 20.55 7.41
N ASN A 132 26.19 19.76 7.58
CA ASN A 132 26.21 18.55 8.38
C ASN A 132 26.21 17.29 7.50
N GLU A 133 26.93 16.26 7.96
CA GLU A 133 26.89 14.92 7.41
C GLU A 133 25.94 14.07 8.23
N MET A 134 25.04 13.32 7.56
CA MET A 134 24.10 12.41 8.21
C MET A 134 23.93 11.13 7.41
N LEU A 135 23.43 10.06 8.03
CA LEU A 135 23.11 8.82 7.33
C LEU A 135 21.96 9.05 6.34
N ILE A 136 22.03 8.42 5.17
CA ILE A 136 20.95 8.48 4.16
C ILE A 136 19.65 7.92 4.74
N GLU A 137 19.73 6.88 5.56
CA GLU A 137 18.57 6.35 6.28
C GLU A 137 17.86 7.43 7.14
N ASP A 138 18.63 8.22 7.90
CA ASP A 138 18.09 9.28 8.74
C ASP A 138 17.53 10.43 7.90
N HIS A 139 18.22 10.77 6.81
CA HIS A 139 17.76 11.79 5.86
C HIS A 139 16.42 11.39 5.22
N ASN A 140 16.31 10.17 4.71
CA ASN A 140 15.06 9.65 4.16
C ASN A 140 13.94 9.61 5.19
N ARG A 141 14.24 9.26 6.45
CA ARG A 141 13.26 9.26 7.55
C ARG A 141 12.71 10.65 7.82
N GLU A 142 13.59 11.66 7.96
CA GLU A 142 13.17 13.04 8.22
C GLU A 142 12.41 13.63 7.02
N THR A 143 12.82 13.34 5.80
CA THR A 143 12.11 13.75 4.57
C THR A 143 10.70 13.16 4.52
N LEU A 144 10.52 11.86 4.77
CA LEU A 144 9.20 11.23 4.82
C LEU A 144 8.34 11.77 5.95
N LYS A 145 8.92 11.98 7.13
CA LYS A 145 8.21 12.56 8.27
C LYS A 145 7.69 13.97 7.97
N ALA A 146 8.53 14.80 7.35
CA ALA A 146 8.13 16.12 6.91
C ALA A 146 7.04 16.07 5.83
N PHE A 147 7.19 15.17 4.86
CA PHE A 147 6.21 14.97 3.79
C PHE A 147 4.84 14.52 4.32
N TYR A 148 4.80 13.50 5.14
CA TYR A 148 3.54 12.98 5.66
C TYR A 148 2.89 13.86 6.73
N SER A 149 3.62 14.77 7.38
CA SER A 149 3.04 15.72 8.32
C SER A 149 1.94 16.59 7.70
N VAL A 150 1.96 16.71 6.37
CA VAL A 150 0.95 17.44 5.59
C VAL A 150 -0.45 16.88 5.73
N PHE A 151 -0.62 15.58 5.95
CA PHE A 151 -1.96 14.99 6.08
C PHE A 151 -2.75 15.53 7.28
N LYS A 152 -2.06 16.06 8.28
CA LYS A 152 -2.69 16.80 9.38
C LYS A 152 -3.15 18.21 8.94
N LEU A 153 -2.40 18.85 8.07
CA LEU A 153 -2.75 20.19 7.55
C LEU A 153 -3.88 20.11 6.52
N ALA A 154 -3.89 19.08 5.71
CA ALA A 154 -4.86 18.86 4.62
C ALA A 154 -6.08 18.03 5.04
N ASP A 155 -6.33 17.83 6.33
CA ASP A 155 -7.41 16.94 6.84
C ASP A 155 -8.78 17.29 6.24
N ALA A 156 -9.10 18.56 6.06
CA ALA A 156 -10.34 19.02 5.44
C ALA A 156 -10.48 18.65 3.95
N ASP A 157 -9.35 18.42 3.25
CA ASP A 157 -9.31 18.07 1.85
C ASP A 157 -9.21 16.56 1.62
N LEU A 158 -9.11 15.76 2.70
CA LEU A 158 -8.88 14.33 2.62
C LEU A 158 -10.16 13.51 2.89
N ARG A 159 -10.45 12.57 2.00
CA ARG A 159 -11.47 11.54 2.14
C ARG A 159 -10.93 10.28 2.78
N PHE A 160 -9.77 9.84 2.29
CA PHE A 160 -9.18 8.56 2.67
C PHE A 160 -7.68 8.60 2.42
N VAL A 161 -6.92 8.07 3.36
CA VAL A 161 -5.47 7.88 3.22
C VAL A 161 -5.14 6.45 3.59
N PHE A 162 -4.43 5.75 2.70
CA PHE A 162 -4.05 4.36 2.90
C PHE A 162 -2.57 4.16 2.56
N LEU A 163 -1.83 3.59 3.50
CA LEU A 163 -0.42 3.31 3.35
C LEU A 163 -0.14 1.82 3.52
N THR A 164 0.68 1.27 2.64
CA THR A 164 1.15 -0.12 2.76
C THR A 164 2.66 -0.20 2.86
N GLY A 165 3.15 -1.21 3.58
CA GLY A 165 4.57 -1.50 3.73
C GLY A 165 4.83 -2.91 4.22
N VAL A 166 6.10 -3.21 4.43
CA VAL A 166 6.55 -4.52 4.94
C VAL A 166 6.76 -4.48 6.44
N THR A 167 7.21 -3.35 6.98
CA THR A 167 7.59 -3.23 8.39
C THR A 167 6.67 -2.30 9.17
N LYS A 168 6.55 -2.56 10.48
CA LYS A 168 5.91 -1.64 11.43
C LYS A 168 6.91 -0.64 12.03
N PHE A 169 8.20 -0.88 11.88
CA PHE A 169 9.26 -0.09 12.52
C PHE A 169 9.28 1.36 12.03
N ALA A 170 9.11 1.54 10.74
CA ALA A 170 9.05 2.83 10.12
C ALA A 170 7.83 3.66 10.58
N GLN A 171 6.72 2.99 10.92
CA GLN A 171 5.48 3.61 11.35
C GLN A 171 5.67 4.52 12.58
N VAL A 172 6.36 4.04 13.62
CA VAL A 172 6.51 4.80 14.88
C VAL A 172 7.33 6.07 14.68
N SER A 173 8.35 6.03 13.83
CA SER A 173 9.25 7.17 13.62
C SER A 173 8.72 8.20 12.60
N VAL A 174 8.03 7.73 11.56
CA VAL A 174 7.52 8.58 10.46
C VAL A 174 6.15 9.16 10.78
N PHE A 175 5.31 8.42 11.51
CA PHE A 175 3.93 8.80 11.80
C PHE A 175 3.69 9.33 13.21
N SER A 176 4.75 9.64 13.97
CA SER A 176 4.60 10.25 15.31
C SER A 176 3.80 11.56 15.32
N GLY A 177 3.61 12.18 14.15
CA GLY A 177 2.75 13.36 13.95
C GLY A 177 1.28 13.08 13.63
N PHE A 178 0.90 11.81 13.42
CA PHE A 178 -0.48 11.43 13.09
C PHE A 178 -1.26 11.07 14.36
N ASN A 179 -2.16 11.93 14.77
CA ASN A 179 -3.04 11.65 15.92
C ASN A 179 -4.10 10.56 15.63
N ASN A 180 -4.32 10.18 14.36
CA ASN A 180 -5.44 9.34 13.93
C ASN A 180 -5.04 8.22 12.94
N ALA A 181 -3.77 7.80 12.90
CA ALA A 181 -3.38 6.65 12.06
C ALA A 181 -3.88 5.34 12.70
N GLN A 182 -4.74 4.62 12.00
CA GLN A 182 -5.25 3.32 12.41
C GLN A 182 -4.42 2.21 11.77
N ASP A 183 -3.62 1.52 12.55
CA ASP A 183 -2.94 0.30 12.12
C ASP A 183 -3.96 -0.86 12.07
N ILE A 184 -4.27 -1.33 10.86
CA ILE A 184 -5.18 -2.44 10.64
C ILE A 184 -4.45 -3.78 10.46
N SER A 185 -3.13 -3.79 10.55
CA SER A 185 -2.30 -4.97 10.24
C SER A 185 -2.61 -6.17 11.13
N MET A 186 -2.96 -5.93 12.41
CA MET A 186 -3.29 -6.99 13.35
C MET A 186 -4.74 -6.88 13.87
N SER A 187 -5.58 -6.14 13.17
CA SER A 187 -6.97 -6.01 13.53
C SER A 187 -7.74 -7.27 13.10
N PRO A 188 -8.49 -7.93 14.01
CA PRO A 188 -9.30 -9.10 13.67
C PRO A 188 -10.32 -8.86 12.56
N ARG A 189 -10.72 -7.60 12.36
CA ARG A 189 -11.64 -7.20 11.29
C ARG A 189 -11.02 -7.28 9.90
N PHE A 190 -9.69 -7.18 9.80
CA PHE A 190 -8.93 -7.08 8.57
C PHE A 190 -7.85 -8.16 8.46
N ASP A 191 -7.92 -9.20 9.27
CA ASP A 191 -6.85 -10.22 9.37
C ASP A 191 -6.68 -11.05 8.09
N ALA A 192 -7.75 -11.30 7.35
CA ALA A 192 -7.72 -12.01 6.06
C ALA A 192 -7.34 -11.12 4.85
N ILE A 193 -7.20 -9.79 5.05
CA ILE A 193 -6.87 -8.89 3.93
C ILE A 193 -5.48 -9.19 3.36
N CYS A 194 -5.35 -9.19 2.04
CA CYS A 194 -4.12 -9.52 1.32
C CYS A 194 -3.61 -10.95 1.55
N GLY A 195 -4.51 -11.90 1.72
CA GLY A 195 -4.20 -13.33 1.83
C GLY A 195 -5.27 -14.16 1.16
N ILE A 196 -5.07 -15.46 1.10
CA ILE A 196 -6.10 -16.42 0.68
C ILE A 196 -6.46 -17.26 1.89
N THR A 197 -7.71 -17.24 2.29
CA THR A 197 -8.23 -18.03 3.41
C THR A 197 -8.41 -19.50 3.03
N THR A 198 -8.49 -20.37 4.02
CA THR A 198 -8.81 -21.79 3.78
C THR A 198 -10.20 -21.98 3.13
N GLU A 199 -11.16 -21.10 3.47
CA GLU A 199 -12.48 -21.12 2.86
C GLU A 199 -12.42 -20.75 1.37
N GLU A 200 -11.72 -19.68 1.02
CA GLU A 200 -11.49 -19.26 -0.37
C GLU A 200 -10.72 -20.32 -1.16
N LEU A 201 -9.70 -20.93 -0.55
CA LEU A 201 -8.96 -22.04 -1.16
C LEU A 201 -9.89 -23.20 -1.52
N ASN A 202 -10.79 -23.58 -0.61
CA ASN A 202 -11.69 -24.70 -0.80
C ASN A 202 -12.87 -24.42 -1.75
N SER A 203 -13.23 -23.15 -1.95
CA SER A 203 -14.35 -22.75 -2.80
C SER A 203 -13.89 -22.21 -4.15
N VAL A 204 -13.14 -21.10 -4.14
CA VAL A 204 -12.72 -20.40 -5.37
C VAL A 204 -11.68 -21.21 -6.15
N PHE A 205 -10.75 -21.86 -5.45
CA PHE A 205 -9.65 -22.61 -6.04
C PHE A 205 -9.90 -24.13 -6.13
N ALA A 206 -11.11 -24.61 -5.84
CA ALA A 206 -11.44 -26.04 -5.93
C ALA A 206 -11.08 -26.65 -7.29
N PRO A 207 -11.40 -26.04 -8.44
CA PRO A 207 -11.03 -26.59 -9.75
C PRO A 207 -9.51 -26.71 -9.94
N ALA A 208 -8.75 -25.70 -9.52
CA ALA A 208 -7.29 -25.70 -9.61
C ALA A 208 -6.65 -26.79 -8.70
N ILE A 209 -7.24 -27.04 -7.55
CA ILE A 209 -6.80 -28.13 -6.65
C ILE A 209 -7.07 -29.49 -7.29
N GLU A 210 -8.21 -29.70 -7.93
CA GLU A 210 -8.53 -30.94 -8.65
C GLU A 210 -7.58 -31.19 -9.81
N GLU A 211 -7.27 -30.16 -10.60
CA GLU A 211 -6.30 -30.21 -11.68
C GLU A 211 -4.90 -30.59 -11.15
N LEU A 212 -4.44 -29.95 -10.08
CA LEU A 212 -3.17 -30.23 -9.44
C LEU A 212 -3.11 -31.67 -8.88
N ALA A 213 -4.21 -32.13 -8.27
CA ALA A 213 -4.33 -33.49 -7.75
C ALA A 213 -4.18 -34.53 -8.87
N ASN A 214 -4.88 -34.32 -9.98
CA ASN A 214 -4.81 -35.19 -11.16
C ASN A 214 -3.40 -35.19 -11.78
N ALA A 215 -2.78 -34.02 -11.93
CA ALA A 215 -1.43 -33.90 -12.50
C ALA A 215 -0.37 -34.63 -11.66
N ASN A 216 -0.53 -34.65 -10.34
CA ASN A 216 0.39 -35.35 -9.44
C ASN A 216 -0.03 -36.79 -9.09
N ALA A 217 -1.12 -37.29 -9.64
CA ALA A 217 -1.67 -38.61 -9.35
C ALA A 217 -1.91 -38.88 -7.85
N VAL A 218 -2.39 -37.87 -7.13
CA VAL A 218 -2.74 -37.92 -5.70
C VAL A 218 -4.20 -37.55 -5.48
N SER A 219 -4.74 -37.80 -4.30
CA SER A 219 -6.09 -37.37 -3.96
C SER A 219 -6.18 -35.85 -3.71
N VAL A 220 -7.37 -35.29 -3.92
CA VAL A 220 -7.67 -33.89 -3.56
C VAL A 220 -7.38 -33.63 -2.07
N ALA A 221 -7.67 -34.59 -1.19
CA ALA A 221 -7.39 -34.45 0.24
C ALA A 221 -5.88 -34.38 0.51
N GLU A 222 -5.09 -35.20 -0.15
CA GLU A 222 -3.63 -35.18 -0.05
C GLU A 222 -3.07 -33.87 -0.60
N THR A 223 -3.54 -33.40 -1.76
CA THR A 223 -3.15 -32.11 -2.34
C THR A 223 -3.41 -30.95 -1.37
N LYS A 224 -4.60 -30.90 -0.75
CA LYS A 224 -4.92 -29.88 0.27
C LYS A 224 -3.99 -29.94 1.47
N SER A 225 -3.67 -31.16 1.93
CA SER A 225 -2.74 -31.35 3.05
C SER A 225 -1.34 -30.83 2.71
N GLN A 226 -0.84 -31.12 1.50
CA GLN A 226 0.46 -30.64 1.03
C GLN A 226 0.50 -29.12 0.85
N LEU A 227 -0.56 -28.52 0.28
CA LEU A 227 -0.69 -27.05 0.17
C LEU A 227 -0.68 -26.41 1.55
N LYS A 228 -1.42 -26.96 2.50
CA LYS A 228 -1.42 -26.49 3.89
C LYS A 228 -0.03 -26.56 4.50
N GLN A 229 0.64 -27.68 4.42
CA GLN A 229 1.97 -27.88 5.00
C GLN A 229 3.01 -26.92 4.41
N ARG A 230 2.90 -26.58 3.12
CA ARG A 230 3.91 -25.75 2.42
C ARG A 230 3.65 -24.26 2.49
N TYR A 231 2.40 -23.82 2.50
CA TYR A 231 2.03 -22.42 2.22
C TYR A 231 1.12 -21.79 3.27
N ASP A 232 0.61 -22.57 4.23
CA ASP A 232 -0.16 -22.10 5.37
C ASP A 232 0.77 -21.65 6.51
N GLY A 233 0.21 -20.91 7.49
CA GLY A 233 0.92 -20.56 8.72
C GLY A 233 1.15 -19.07 8.92
N TYR A 234 0.53 -18.22 8.13
CA TYR A 234 0.55 -16.78 8.39
C TYR A 234 -0.63 -16.37 9.28
N HIS A 235 -0.32 -15.84 10.46
CA HIS A 235 -1.29 -15.29 11.42
C HIS A 235 -1.04 -13.80 11.62
N PHE A 236 -2.07 -12.98 11.46
CA PHE A 236 -1.96 -11.54 11.65
C PHE A 236 -2.78 -11.03 12.83
N SER A 237 -3.69 -11.84 13.38
CA SER A 237 -4.38 -11.53 14.63
C SER A 237 -4.52 -12.77 15.52
N LYS A 238 -4.72 -12.53 16.82
CA LYS A 238 -4.91 -13.62 17.77
C LYS A 238 -6.25 -14.31 17.50
N GLY A 239 -6.20 -15.61 17.22
CA GLY A 239 -7.39 -16.44 17.00
C GLY A 239 -7.94 -16.44 15.57
N MET A 240 -7.25 -15.80 14.61
CA MET A 240 -7.61 -15.94 13.20
C MET A 240 -7.29 -17.35 12.66
N THR A 241 -7.96 -17.72 11.58
CA THR A 241 -7.57 -18.87 10.76
C THR A 241 -6.32 -18.57 9.96
N ASP A 242 -5.53 -19.59 9.68
CA ASP A 242 -4.35 -19.48 8.82
C ASP A 242 -4.72 -18.95 7.44
N ILE A 243 -3.84 -18.13 6.89
CA ILE A 243 -3.95 -17.67 5.51
C ILE A 243 -2.73 -18.06 4.70
N TYR A 244 -2.96 -18.30 3.43
CA TYR A 244 -1.95 -18.68 2.45
C TYR A 244 -1.33 -17.46 1.79
N ASN A 245 -0.03 -17.54 1.50
CA ASN A 245 0.63 -16.55 0.67
C ASN A 245 0.10 -16.66 -0.78
N PRO A 246 -0.53 -15.60 -1.32
CA PRO A 246 -1.18 -15.67 -2.64
C PRO A 246 -0.20 -15.99 -3.77
N PHE A 247 1.00 -15.38 -3.75
CA PHE A 247 1.98 -15.59 -4.80
C PHE A 247 2.47 -17.04 -4.85
N SER A 248 2.78 -17.61 -3.70
CA SER A 248 3.26 -18.99 -3.62
C SER A 248 2.19 -19.96 -4.07
N LEU A 249 0.95 -19.77 -3.60
CA LEU A 249 -0.19 -20.61 -3.95
C LEU A 249 -0.51 -20.56 -5.45
N LEU A 250 -0.61 -19.35 -6.03
CA LEU A 250 -0.94 -19.16 -7.44
C LEU A 250 0.15 -19.69 -8.38
N ASN A 251 1.43 -19.62 -7.97
CA ASN A 251 2.50 -20.21 -8.76
C ASN A 251 2.42 -21.74 -8.77
N THR A 252 1.98 -22.35 -7.68
CA THR A 252 1.80 -23.81 -7.61
C THR A 252 0.70 -24.31 -8.56
N PHE A 253 -0.35 -23.50 -8.76
CA PHE A 253 -1.40 -23.85 -9.73
C PHE A 253 -1.01 -23.61 -11.20
N LYS A 254 0.10 -22.93 -11.47
CA LYS A 254 0.60 -22.67 -12.84
C LYS A 254 1.66 -23.68 -13.29
N SER A 255 2.24 -24.43 -12.36
CA SER A 255 3.32 -25.38 -12.60
C SER A 255 2.76 -26.78 -12.89
#